data_3db8b0710b5e6f66e97c6bbc634cb596
#
_entry.id   3db8b0710b5e6f66e97c6bbc634cb596
#
_cell.length_a   1.000
_cell.length_b   1.000
_cell.length_c   1.000
_cell.angle_alpha   90.00
_cell.angle_beta   90.00
_cell.angle_gamma   90.00
#
_symmetry.space_group_name_H-M   'P 1'
#
loop_
_entity.id
_entity.type
_entity.pdbx_description
1 polymer ?
#
loop_
_entity_poly.entity_id
_entity_poly.type
_entity_poly.pdbx_seq_one_letter_code
_entity_poly.pdbx_strand_id
1 'polypeptide(L)'
;MKFVDSLIMSVKAGRGGNGCMSFLRERFKPNGGPDGGNGGRGGSVIFEATSNLQTLADLEYMHHIKGENGDHGKGAARNGRAGEDKIIHVPCGTLIYDAETGEGCADLVEPHDRFVAARGGRGGRGNRYFASSSRKAPRFCEQGEMGEEVKLRLELRLIADVGLVGLPNVGKSSILAAISNAQPKIANYPFTTLSPNLGVINTGDERIVIADIPGLIEGAHENKGLGLEFLRHVDRTRLLIHVLSLESGDFDAIVEDFEVVRSEMRKYDPELDERPFFVAGNKLDEVPEEFVPELTAQLADYFEKKGVSFMTLSALTEEGIPELVKRVTKFTADHPRPESSVRLYALEEKPLEKMPNRKRMKIQIISMHGGGYRVLHYKLEKAVERYDFSQEENVARFTKLLRRYKVEELLEAAGAQPGDLVSIGYKDFNFYPDYYPEETYDEEPEPELEEFEDGGEEDEDE
;
A
#
# COMPACT_ATOMS: atom_id res chain seq x y z
N MET A 1 -23.89 4.79 8.16
CA MET A 1 -22.77 3.91 7.88
C MET A 1 -21.58 4.54 8.57
N LYS A 2 -20.84 3.80 9.43
CA LYS A 2 -19.68 4.36 10.13
C LYS A 2 -18.59 4.63 9.07
N PHE A 3 -17.95 5.79 9.11
CA PHE A 3 -16.84 6.11 8.25
C PHE A 3 -15.54 5.77 8.98
N VAL A 4 -14.66 5.01 8.33
CA VAL A 4 -13.34 4.63 8.84
C VAL A 4 -12.32 5.05 7.80
N ASP A 5 -11.42 5.91 8.19
CA ASP A 5 -10.37 6.51 7.35
C ASP A 5 -8.98 5.97 7.65
N SER A 6 -8.78 5.39 8.82
CA SER A 6 -7.52 4.78 9.21
C SER A 6 -7.75 3.50 9.99
N LEU A 7 -6.93 2.49 9.70
CA LEU A 7 -6.93 1.23 10.44
C LEU A 7 -5.55 0.56 10.39
N ILE A 8 -5.28 -0.25 11.41
CA ILE A 8 -4.09 -1.08 11.46
C ILE A 8 -4.51 -2.53 11.39
N MET A 9 -3.85 -3.29 10.52
CA MET A 9 -4.11 -4.72 10.36
C MET A 9 -2.81 -5.53 10.24
N SER A 10 -2.89 -6.79 10.65
CA SER A 10 -1.85 -7.78 10.44
C SER A 10 -2.18 -8.62 9.21
N VAL A 11 -1.26 -8.67 8.28
CA VAL A 11 -1.40 -9.40 7.03
C VAL A 11 -0.38 -10.52 7.01
N LYS A 12 -0.83 -11.76 6.82
CA LYS A 12 0.01 -12.94 6.74
C LYS A 12 -0.31 -13.71 5.47
N ALA A 13 0.66 -13.86 4.59
CA ALA A 13 0.52 -14.68 3.40
C ALA A 13 0.51 -16.17 3.72
N GLY A 14 0.05 -16.97 2.78
CA GLY A 14 0.00 -18.42 2.91
C GLY A 14 1.38 -19.06 2.97
N ARG A 15 1.54 -20.11 3.76
CA ARG A 15 2.74 -20.95 3.76
C ARG A 15 2.78 -21.80 2.51
N GLY A 16 3.96 -22.06 1.96
CA GLY A 16 4.15 -23.09 0.94
C GLY A 16 3.89 -24.50 1.48
N GLY A 17 3.36 -25.37 0.65
CA GLY A 17 3.18 -26.78 0.96
C GLY A 17 4.53 -27.49 1.05
N ASN A 18 4.66 -28.52 1.88
CA ASN A 18 5.88 -29.31 1.97
C ASN A 18 6.03 -30.22 0.74
N GLY A 19 7.28 -30.43 0.30
CA GLY A 19 7.59 -31.50 -0.64
C GLY A 19 7.32 -32.89 -0.05
N CYS A 20 7.20 -33.88 -0.90
CA CYS A 20 6.96 -35.27 -0.51
C CYS A 20 8.24 -36.08 -0.68
N MET A 21 8.51 -36.95 0.30
CA MET A 21 9.50 -38.01 0.19
C MET A 21 8.76 -39.33 -0.08
N SER A 22 8.80 -39.81 -1.32
CA SER A 22 8.13 -41.04 -1.74
C SER A 22 8.96 -41.78 -2.77
N PHE A 23 8.76 -43.10 -2.84
CA PHE A 23 9.42 -43.97 -3.80
C PHE A 23 8.39 -44.82 -4.55
N LEU A 24 8.58 -44.94 -5.85
CA LEU A 24 7.71 -45.72 -6.70
C LEU A 24 7.67 -47.18 -6.22
N ARG A 25 6.46 -47.69 -6.01
CA ARG A 25 6.24 -49.11 -5.65
C ARG A 25 5.32 -49.77 -6.68
N GLU A 26 5.91 -50.58 -7.52
CA GLU A 26 5.17 -51.39 -8.51
C GLU A 26 5.38 -52.89 -8.25
N ARG A 27 4.43 -53.71 -8.68
CA ARG A 27 4.39 -55.16 -8.38
C ARG A 27 5.66 -55.91 -8.74
N PHE A 28 6.42 -55.45 -9.74
CA PHE A 28 7.64 -56.10 -10.23
C PHE A 28 8.89 -55.20 -10.17
N LYS A 29 8.80 -54.08 -9.48
CA LYS A 29 9.91 -53.13 -9.26
C LYS A 29 10.04 -52.81 -7.78
N PRO A 30 10.66 -53.69 -6.98
CA PRO A 30 10.76 -53.49 -5.53
C PRO A 30 11.62 -52.23 -5.16
N ASN A 31 12.57 -51.86 -6.04
CA ASN A 31 13.45 -50.69 -5.88
C ASN A 31 13.09 -49.61 -6.90
N GLY A 32 11.87 -49.07 -6.82
CA GLY A 32 11.48 -47.92 -7.63
C GLY A 32 12.24 -46.63 -7.25
N GLY A 33 12.45 -45.76 -8.23
CA GLY A 33 13.11 -44.45 -8.00
C GLY A 33 12.25 -43.49 -7.16
N PRO A 34 12.83 -42.33 -6.79
CA PRO A 34 12.11 -41.29 -6.06
C PRO A 34 10.97 -40.74 -6.91
N ASP A 35 9.79 -40.64 -6.34
CA ASP A 35 8.57 -40.19 -7.01
C ASP A 35 7.77 -39.15 -6.20
N GLY A 36 8.40 -38.54 -5.20
CA GLY A 36 7.76 -37.48 -4.40
C GLY A 36 7.62 -36.17 -5.19
N GLY A 37 6.39 -35.64 -5.23
CA GLY A 37 6.06 -34.38 -5.87
C GLY A 37 6.41 -33.16 -4.99
N ASN A 38 6.46 -32.00 -5.60
CA ASN A 38 6.71 -30.71 -4.92
C ASN A 38 5.45 -30.21 -4.21
N GLY A 39 5.60 -29.44 -3.14
CA GLY A 39 4.52 -28.69 -2.55
C GLY A 39 4.10 -27.50 -3.41
N GLY A 40 2.86 -27.05 -3.25
CA GLY A 40 2.33 -25.85 -3.90
C GLY A 40 2.82 -24.56 -3.23
N ARG A 41 2.87 -23.47 -3.98
CA ARG A 41 3.10 -22.10 -3.44
C ARG A 41 1.97 -21.70 -2.50
N GLY A 42 2.24 -20.95 -1.44
CA GLY A 42 1.21 -20.26 -0.67
C GLY A 42 0.64 -19.05 -1.43
N GLY A 43 -0.62 -18.70 -1.17
CA GLY A 43 -1.27 -17.52 -1.73
C GLY A 43 -0.72 -16.23 -1.13
N SER A 44 -0.56 -15.23 -1.96
CA SER A 44 -0.21 -13.86 -1.54
C SER A 44 -1.45 -13.10 -1.07
N VAL A 45 -1.25 -11.99 -0.35
CA VAL A 45 -2.31 -11.05 -0.02
C VAL A 45 -2.07 -9.76 -0.80
N ILE A 46 -3.09 -9.34 -1.56
CA ILE A 46 -3.01 -8.22 -2.49
C ILE A 46 -4.12 -7.23 -2.13
N PHE A 47 -3.78 -5.95 -1.99
CA PHE A 47 -4.76 -4.88 -1.95
C PHE A 47 -5.02 -4.39 -3.38
N GLU A 48 -6.29 -4.21 -3.72
CA GLU A 48 -6.73 -3.68 -5.02
C GLU A 48 -7.68 -2.51 -4.81
N ALA A 49 -7.37 -1.36 -5.43
CA ALA A 49 -8.22 -0.19 -5.38
C ALA A 49 -9.49 -0.39 -6.20
N THR A 50 -10.62 0.07 -5.66
CA THR A 50 -11.90 0.06 -6.36
C THR A 50 -12.67 1.35 -6.14
N SER A 51 -13.33 1.84 -7.20
CA SER A 51 -14.23 3.00 -7.12
C SER A 51 -15.56 2.71 -6.40
N ASN A 52 -15.88 1.42 -6.17
CA ASN A 52 -17.14 1.02 -5.54
C ASN A 52 -17.15 1.24 -4.03
N LEU A 53 -15.98 1.34 -3.40
CA LEU A 53 -15.83 1.58 -1.97
C LEU A 53 -15.53 3.06 -1.71
N GLN A 54 -16.03 3.58 -0.58
CA GLN A 54 -15.84 4.97 -0.16
C GLN A 54 -15.23 5.10 1.24
N THR A 55 -15.04 3.99 1.94
CA THR A 55 -14.56 3.94 3.32
C THR A 55 -13.87 2.61 3.58
N LEU A 56 -12.97 2.58 4.55
CA LEU A 56 -12.33 1.37 5.04
C LEU A 56 -13.19 0.61 6.08
N ALA A 57 -14.47 1.02 6.28
CA ALA A 57 -15.33 0.44 7.31
C ALA A 57 -15.52 -1.07 7.18
N ASP A 58 -15.55 -1.61 5.95
CA ASP A 58 -15.68 -3.04 5.71
C ASP A 58 -14.46 -3.84 6.22
N LEU A 59 -13.31 -3.18 6.35
CA LEU A 59 -12.07 -3.76 6.84
C LEU A 59 -11.87 -3.55 8.35
N GLU A 60 -12.67 -2.70 9.02
CA GLU A 60 -12.53 -2.39 10.45
C GLU A 60 -12.55 -3.64 11.33
N TYR A 61 -13.32 -4.67 10.93
CA TYR A 61 -13.43 -5.93 11.67
C TYR A 61 -12.42 -6.99 11.24
N MET A 62 -11.61 -6.70 10.21
CA MET A 62 -10.63 -7.63 9.65
C MET A 62 -9.21 -7.34 10.18
N HIS A 63 -9.01 -7.43 11.49
CA HIS A 63 -7.69 -7.14 12.08
C HIS A 63 -6.59 -8.12 11.62
N HIS A 64 -6.95 -9.32 11.18
CA HIS A 64 -6.02 -10.35 10.74
C HIS A 64 -6.45 -10.93 9.40
N ILE A 65 -5.64 -10.71 8.39
CA ILE A 65 -5.84 -11.28 7.06
C ILE A 65 -4.84 -12.41 6.86
N LYS A 66 -5.34 -13.59 6.43
CA LYS A 66 -4.49 -14.73 6.09
C LYS A 66 -4.71 -15.15 4.64
N GLY A 67 -3.60 -15.37 3.92
CA GLY A 67 -3.57 -16.01 2.62
C GLY A 67 -3.76 -17.54 2.73
N GLU A 68 -4.13 -18.18 1.65
CA GLU A 68 -4.30 -19.63 1.57
C GLU A 68 -2.95 -20.34 1.53
N ASN A 69 -2.81 -21.45 2.28
CA ASN A 69 -1.59 -22.24 2.23
C ASN A 69 -1.57 -23.10 0.97
N GLY A 70 -0.37 -23.37 0.45
CA GLY A 70 -0.18 -24.36 -0.60
C GLY A 70 -0.34 -25.78 -0.06
N ASP A 71 -0.87 -26.67 -0.90
CA ASP A 71 -1.01 -28.08 -0.59
C ASP A 71 0.36 -28.78 -0.57
N HIS A 72 0.47 -29.82 0.26
CA HIS A 72 1.65 -30.67 0.27
C HIS A 72 1.77 -31.51 -1.01
N GLY A 73 2.99 -31.76 -1.46
CA GLY A 73 3.29 -32.75 -2.49
C GLY A 73 2.88 -34.16 -2.08
N LYS A 74 2.62 -35.01 -3.04
CA LYS A 74 2.19 -36.42 -2.84
C LYS A 74 3.07 -37.37 -3.65
N GLY A 75 3.01 -38.63 -3.33
CA GLY A 75 3.64 -39.69 -4.14
C GLY A 75 3.13 -39.72 -5.58
N ALA A 76 3.74 -40.54 -6.42
CA ALA A 76 3.46 -40.64 -7.86
C ALA A 76 3.66 -39.30 -8.60
N ALA A 77 4.68 -38.56 -8.22
CA ALA A 77 5.09 -37.25 -8.79
C ALA A 77 3.98 -36.16 -8.79
N ARG A 78 2.98 -36.31 -7.90
CA ARG A 78 1.89 -35.33 -7.83
C ARG A 78 2.30 -34.12 -7.02
N ASN A 79 2.34 -32.97 -7.69
CA ASN A 79 2.59 -31.68 -7.03
C ASN A 79 1.36 -31.24 -6.23
N GLY A 80 1.59 -30.51 -5.14
CA GLY A 80 0.54 -29.83 -4.38
C GLY A 80 -0.04 -28.65 -5.18
N ARG A 81 -1.32 -28.35 -4.96
CA ARG A 81 -1.98 -27.17 -5.52
C ARG A 81 -1.40 -25.91 -4.89
N ALA A 82 -1.20 -24.87 -5.68
CA ALA A 82 -0.89 -23.54 -5.15
C ALA A 82 -2.08 -22.97 -4.39
N GLY A 83 -1.83 -22.28 -3.29
CA GLY A 83 -2.86 -21.48 -2.60
C GLY A 83 -3.28 -20.31 -3.47
N GLU A 84 -4.55 -19.97 -3.41
CA GLU A 84 -5.11 -18.83 -4.15
C GLU A 84 -4.68 -17.50 -3.50
N ASP A 85 -4.38 -16.51 -4.34
CA ASP A 85 -4.05 -15.17 -3.87
C ASP A 85 -5.32 -14.51 -3.32
N LYS A 86 -5.21 -13.87 -2.17
CA LYS A 86 -6.33 -13.20 -1.51
C LYS A 86 -6.34 -11.71 -1.87
N ILE A 87 -7.32 -11.32 -2.67
CA ILE A 87 -7.52 -9.92 -3.06
C ILE A 87 -8.42 -9.24 -2.02
N ILE A 88 -7.97 -8.10 -1.52
CA ILE A 88 -8.70 -7.24 -0.59
C ILE A 88 -8.97 -5.93 -1.30
N HIS A 89 -10.25 -5.62 -1.50
CA HIS A 89 -10.63 -4.37 -2.12
C HIS A 89 -10.57 -3.22 -1.11
N VAL A 90 -9.97 -2.12 -1.55
CA VAL A 90 -9.84 -0.86 -0.80
C VAL A 90 -10.35 0.31 -1.65
N PRO A 91 -10.79 1.42 -1.05
CA PRO A 91 -11.15 2.61 -1.80
C PRO A 91 -9.95 3.18 -2.57
N CYS A 92 -10.22 3.82 -3.72
CA CYS A 92 -9.22 4.64 -4.39
C CYS A 92 -8.73 5.76 -3.45
N GLY A 93 -7.44 6.06 -3.47
CA GLY A 93 -6.81 7.02 -2.56
C GLY A 93 -6.38 6.42 -1.22
N THR A 94 -6.33 5.09 -1.11
CA THR A 94 -5.81 4.42 0.08
C THR A 94 -4.29 4.43 0.08
N LEU A 95 -3.70 5.02 1.12
CA LEU A 95 -2.27 4.95 1.43
C LEU A 95 -2.01 3.79 2.34
N ILE A 96 -0.92 3.10 2.07
CA ILE A 96 -0.48 1.94 2.85
C ILE A 96 0.91 2.24 3.42
N TYR A 97 1.04 2.13 4.73
CA TYR A 97 2.28 2.31 5.47
C TYR A 97 2.64 1.03 6.21
N ASP A 98 3.92 0.80 6.38
CA ASP A 98 4.40 -0.14 7.39
C ASP A 98 4.10 0.42 8.77
N ALA A 99 3.37 -0.32 9.60
CA ALA A 99 2.96 0.14 10.92
C ALA A 99 4.11 0.18 11.94
N GLU A 100 5.22 -0.52 11.68
CA GLU A 100 6.38 -0.60 12.58
C GLU A 100 7.43 0.48 12.24
N THR A 101 7.69 0.70 10.95
CA THR A 101 8.69 1.68 10.49
C THR A 101 8.09 3.05 10.19
N GLY A 102 6.78 3.12 9.92
CA GLY A 102 6.10 4.33 9.46
C GLY A 102 6.38 4.68 8.00
N GLU A 103 7.14 3.86 7.27
CA GLU A 103 7.46 4.11 5.86
C GLU A 103 6.23 3.89 4.96
N GLY A 104 6.07 4.74 3.94
CA GLY A 104 5.05 4.59 2.92
C GLY A 104 5.37 3.41 2.00
N CYS A 105 4.44 2.46 1.90
CA CYS A 105 4.57 1.27 1.07
C CYS A 105 3.91 1.44 -0.30
N ALA A 106 2.70 2.01 -0.34
CA ALA A 106 1.95 2.21 -1.58
C ALA A 106 0.91 3.32 -1.46
N ASP A 107 0.55 3.88 -2.61
CA ASP A 107 -0.56 4.83 -2.79
C ASP A 107 -1.45 4.29 -3.91
N LEU A 108 -2.64 3.83 -3.57
CA LEU A 108 -3.58 3.21 -4.50
C LEU A 108 -4.58 4.27 -4.97
N VAL A 109 -4.22 5.02 -6.00
CA VAL A 109 -4.97 6.19 -6.49
C VAL A 109 -6.04 5.80 -7.49
N GLU A 110 -5.68 4.97 -8.48
CA GLU A 110 -6.56 4.61 -9.60
C GLU A 110 -7.31 3.31 -9.34
N PRO A 111 -8.50 3.13 -9.95
CA PRO A 111 -9.17 1.82 -9.93
C PRO A 111 -8.25 0.74 -10.51
N HIS A 112 -8.24 -0.42 -9.86
CA HIS A 112 -7.39 -1.57 -10.19
C HIS A 112 -5.90 -1.43 -9.87
N ASP A 113 -5.47 -0.33 -9.23
CA ASP A 113 -4.12 -0.29 -8.64
C ASP A 113 -3.97 -1.43 -7.64
N ARG A 114 -2.83 -2.14 -7.73
CA ARG A 114 -2.57 -3.33 -6.91
C ARG A 114 -1.29 -3.18 -6.11
N PHE A 115 -1.36 -3.62 -4.88
CA PHE A 115 -0.21 -3.73 -3.98
C PHE A 115 -0.14 -5.11 -3.36
N VAL A 116 0.98 -5.80 -3.55
CA VAL A 116 1.24 -7.09 -2.90
C VAL A 116 1.72 -6.83 -1.47
N ALA A 117 0.80 -6.94 -0.52
CA ALA A 117 1.05 -6.65 0.89
C ALA A 117 1.95 -7.69 1.56
N ALA A 118 1.73 -8.96 1.24
CA ALA A 118 2.53 -10.07 1.75
C ALA A 118 2.61 -11.18 0.69
N ARG A 119 3.82 -11.67 0.43
CA ARG A 119 4.06 -12.73 -0.57
C ARG A 119 3.92 -14.11 0.05
N GLY A 120 3.25 -15.00 -0.68
CA GLY A 120 3.13 -16.41 -0.31
C GLY A 120 4.47 -17.13 -0.31
N GLY A 121 4.65 -18.04 0.66
CA GLY A 121 5.85 -18.87 0.76
C GLY A 121 5.99 -19.85 -0.41
N ARG A 122 7.21 -20.14 -0.82
CA ARG A 122 7.49 -21.13 -1.87
C ARG A 122 7.17 -22.53 -1.39
N GLY A 123 6.67 -23.39 -2.29
CA GLY A 123 6.50 -24.81 -2.03
C GLY A 123 7.85 -25.53 -1.90
N GLY A 124 7.94 -26.48 -0.96
CA GLY A 124 9.10 -27.32 -0.78
C GLY A 124 9.25 -28.32 -1.93
N ARG A 125 10.48 -28.64 -2.30
CA ARG A 125 10.79 -29.61 -3.36
C ARG A 125 10.67 -31.02 -2.83
N GLY A 126 10.06 -31.92 -3.63
CA GLY A 126 10.00 -33.34 -3.34
C GLY A 126 11.32 -34.05 -3.62
N ASN A 127 11.48 -35.27 -3.10
CA ASN A 127 12.74 -36.03 -3.27
C ASN A 127 13.08 -36.35 -4.73
N ARG A 128 12.10 -36.41 -5.63
CA ARG A 128 12.32 -36.59 -7.07
C ARG A 128 13.19 -35.50 -7.67
N TYR A 129 13.05 -34.27 -7.20
CA TYR A 129 13.84 -33.12 -7.68
C TYR A 129 15.36 -33.25 -7.39
N PHE A 130 15.70 -33.96 -6.32
CA PHE A 130 17.10 -34.10 -5.88
C PHE A 130 17.76 -35.37 -6.40
N ALA A 131 17.06 -36.14 -7.27
CA ALA A 131 17.65 -37.32 -7.90
C ALA A 131 18.67 -36.88 -8.96
N SER A 132 19.86 -37.48 -8.88
CA SER A 132 20.95 -37.28 -9.83
C SER A 132 21.62 -38.62 -10.14
N SER A 133 22.60 -38.62 -11.07
CA SER A 133 23.39 -39.81 -11.40
C SER A 133 24.16 -40.36 -10.20
N SER A 134 24.67 -39.51 -9.37
CA SER A 134 25.38 -39.84 -8.12
C SER A 134 24.41 -40.16 -6.98
N ARG A 135 23.26 -39.50 -6.89
CA ARG A 135 22.24 -39.67 -5.84
C ARG A 135 20.94 -40.21 -6.44
N LYS A 136 20.87 -41.53 -6.65
CA LYS A 136 19.72 -42.17 -7.32
C LYS A 136 18.44 -42.22 -6.46
N ALA A 137 18.56 -42.19 -5.13
CA ALA A 137 17.43 -42.39 -4.21
C ALA A 137 17.53 -41.44 -2.99
N PRO A 138 17.37 -40.12 -3.18
CA PRO A 138 17.42 -39.16 -2.05
C PRO A 138 16.29 -39.43 -1.07
N ARG A 139 16.64 -39.48 0.23
CA ARG A 139 15.69 -39.73 1.34
C ARG A 139 15.38 -38.48 2.13
N PHE A 140 15.19 -37.38 1.43
CA PHE A 140 14.81 -36.11 2.00
C PHE A 140 13.91 -35.34 1.05
N CYS A 141 13.22 -34.36 1.57
CA CYS A 141 12.46 -33.36 0.84
C CYS A 141 12.56 -32.00 1.57
N GLU A 142 12.18 -30.94 0.91
CA GLU A 142 12.13 -29.61 1.51
C GLU A 142 10.76 -29.35 2.14
N GLN A 143 10.75 -28.59 3.23
CA GLN A 143 9.53 -27.98 3.76
C GLN A 143 9.16 -26.75 2.93
N GLY A 144 7.87 -26.38 2.92
CA GLY A 144 7.42 -25.12 2.34
C GLY A 144 7.86 -23.94 3.19
N GLU A 145 8.23 -22.87 2.53
CA GLU A 145 8.61 -21.60 3.19
C GLU A 145 7.42 -20.97 3.90
N MET A 146 7.69 -20.24 4.96
CA MET A 146 6.69 -19.39 5.60
C MET A 146 6.31 -18.25 4.65
N GLY A 147 5.03 -17.89 4.59
CA GLY A 147 4.58 -16.66 3.95
C GLY A 147 5.02 -15.44 4.76
N GLU A 148 5.14 -14.32 4.07
CA GLU A 148 5.46 -13.04 4.70
C GLU A 148 4.37 -12.65 5.71
N GLU A 149 4.78 -12.00 6.79
CA GLU A 149 3.89 -11.45 7.80
C GLU A 149 4.30 -10.01 8.07
N VAL A 150 3.35 -9.09 7.88
CA VAL A 150 3.57 -7.65 8.03
C VAL A 150 2.39 -7.00 8.75
N LYS A 151 2.67 -5.93 9.49
CA LYS A 151 1.63 -5.06 10.05
C LYS A 151 1.57 -3.80 9.22
N LEU A 152 0.39 -3.52 8.68
CA LEU A 152 0.16 -2.37 7.82
C LEU A 152 -0.83 -1.41 8.45
N ARG A 153 -0.57 -0.13 8.26
CA ARG A 153 -1.50 0.95 8.54
C ARG A 153 -2.04 1.47 7.22
N LEU A 154 -3.35 1.37 7.06
CA LEU A 154 -4.06 1.90 5.92
C LEU A 154 -4.65 3.26 6.31
N GLU A 155 -4.48 4.26 5.46
CA GLU A 155 -5.08 5.58 5.61
C GLU A 155 -5.80 5.94 4.32
N LEU A 156 -7.07 6.25 4.43
CA LEU A 156 -7.84 6.74 3.30
C LEU A 156 -7.66 8.26 3.22
N ARG A 157 -6.94 8.72 2.21
CA ARG A 157 -6.91 10.14 1.86
C ARG A 157 -8.09 10.45 0.96
N LEU A 158 -9.02 11.21 1.47
CA LEU A 158 -10.06 11.78 0.64
C LEU A 158 -9.43 12.79 -0.31
N ILE A 159 -9.32 12.38 -1.55
CA ILE A 159 -8.88 13.27 -2.63
C ILE A 159 -10.12 13.99 -3.09
N ALA A 160 -10.32 15.23 -2.61
CA ALA A 160 -11.21 16.15 -3.30
C ALA A 160 -10.47 16.65 -4.54
N ASP A 161 -11.09 16.52 -5.69
CA ASP A 161 -10.58 17.09 -6.94
C ASP A 161 -10.67 18.62 -6.91
N VAL A 162 -11.72 19.14 -6.24
CA VAL A 162 -12.04 20.55 -6.14
C VAL A 162 -12.30 20.94 -4.69
N GLY A 163 -11.67 22.01 -4.22
CA GLY A 163 -11.92 22.62 -2.91
C GLY A 163 -12.76 23.89 -3.02
N LEU A 164 -13.81 24.01 -2.21
CA LEU A 164 -14.54 25.29 -2.03
C LEU A 164 -13.93 26.05 -0.88
N VAL A 165 -13.47 27.27 -1.12
CA VAL A 165 -12.91 28.19 -0.12
C VAL A 165 -13.70 29.48 -0.10
N GLY A 166 -13.80 30.15 1.05
CA GLY A 166 -14.53 31.41 1.20
C GLY A 166 -14.98 31.63 2.64
N LEU A 167 -15.43 32.83 2.95
CA LEU A 167 -15.92 33.24 4.28
C LEU A 167 -17.07 32.33 4.78
N PRO A 168 -17.34 32.30 6.09
CA PRO A 168 -18.56 31.68 6.61
C PRO A 168 -19.82 32.29 5.95
N ASN A 169 -20.84 31.46 5.76
CA ASN A 169 -22.16 31.87 5.22
C ASN A 169 -22.20 32.39 3.77
N VAL A 170 -21.11 32.33 3.01
CA VAL A 170 -21.15 32.66 1.56
C VAL A 170 -21.88 31.64 0.69
N GLY A 171 -22.36 30.54 1.31
CA GLY A 171 -23.17 29.52 0.62
C GLY A 171 -22.38 28.35 0.02
N LYS A 172 -21.18 28.04 0.50
CA LYS A 172 -20.38 26.88 0.03
C LYS A 172 -21.15 25.58 0.11
N SER A 173 -21.76 25.29 1.26
CA SER A 173 -22.56 24.07 1.46
C SER A 173 -23.82 24.05 0.61
N SER A 174 -24.41 25.21 0.29
CA SER A 174 -25.57 25.32 -0.62
C SER A 174 -25.15 25.01 -2.07
N ILE A 175 -24.02 25.54 -2.51
CA ILE A 175 -23.43 25.21 -3.82
C ILE A 175 -23.17 23.71 -3.91
N LEU A 176 -22.60 23.12 -2.86
CA LEU A 176 -22.30 21.70 -2.82
C LEU A 176 -23.59 20.86 -2.94
N ALA A 177 -24.67 21.27 -2.28
CA ALA A 177 -25.98 20.63 -2.36
C ALA A 177 -26.60 20.75 -3.77
N ALA A 178 -26.46 21.91 -4.41
CA ALA A 178 -26.99 22.18 -5.75
C ALA A 178 -26.22 21.39 -6.85
N ILE A 179 -24.92 21.18 -6.68
CA ILE A 179 -24.07 20.47 -7.65
C ILE A 179 -24.21 18.95 -7.51
N SER A 180 -24.39 18.47 -6.28
CA SER A 180 -24.34 17.04 -5.99
C SER A 180 -25.63 16.35 -6.41
N ASN A 181 -25.55 15.36 -7.31
CA ASN A 181 -26.66 14.49 -7.69
C ASN A 181 -27.15 13.58 -6.54
N ALA A 182 -26.46 13.56 -5.42
CA ALA A 182 -26.80 12.84 -4.20
C ALA A 182 -26.71 13.82 -3.02
N GLN A 183 -27.50 13.59 -1.97
CA GLN A 183 -27.42 14.42 -0.75
C GLN A 183 -25.95 14.52 -0.28
N PRO A 184 -25.43 15.73 0.01
CA PRO A 184 -24.09 15.92 0.53
C PRO A 184 -23.90 15.05 1.76
N LYS A 185 -22.83 14.26 1.79
CA LYS A 185 -22.52 13.42 2.93
C LYS A 185 -21.60 14.19 3.87
N ILE A 186 -22.05 14.35 5.12
CA ILE A 186 -21.22 14.86 6.20
C ILE A 186 -20.21 13.75 6.56
N ALA A 187 -18.94 13.98 6.32
CA ALA A 187 -17.88 13.08 6.72
C ALA A 187 -17.40 13.47 8.12
N ASN A 188 -17.68 12.62 9.12
CA ASN A 188 -17.22 12.84 10.48
C ASN A 188 -15.78 12.33 10.62
N TYR A 189 -14.82 13.23 10.58
CA TYR A 189 -13.40 12.90 10.82
C TYR A 189 -13.06 13.07 12.29
N PRO A 190 -12.40 12.08 12.92
CA PRO A 190 -12.05 12.13 14.35
C PRO A 190 -11.10 13.27 14.72
N PHE A 191 -10.39 13.81 13.72
CA PHE A 191 -9.39 14.87 13.87
C PHE A 191 -9.88 16.26 13.39
N THR A 192 -11.13 16.37 12.95
CA THR A 192 -11.72 17.66 12.56
C THR A 192 -12.72 18.12 13.59
N THR A 193 -12.58 19.36 14.05
CA THR A 193 -13.59 20.00 14.90
C THR A 193 -14.87 20.34 14.11
N LEU A 194 -14.75 20.42 12.77
CA LEU A 194 -15.83 20.68 11.83
C LEU A 194 -15.76 19.61 10.73
N SER A 195 -16.83 18.83 10.56
CA SER A 195 -16.91 17.79 9.55
C SER A 195 -17.07 18.41 8.15
N PRO A 196 -16.20 18.10 7.18
CA PRO A 196 -16.31 18.61 5.83
C PRO A 196 -17.53 18.01 5.13
N ASN A 197 -18.21 18.81 4.33
CA ASN A 197 -19.25 18.34 3.43
C ASN A 197 -18.59 17.95 2.10
N LEU A 198 -18.97 16.78 1.60
CA LEU A 198 -18.50 16.27 0.31
C LEU A 198 -19.66 16.20 -0.68
N GLY A 199 -19.43 16.70 -1.88
CA GLY A 199 -20.31 16.56 -3.03
C GLY A 199 -19.65 15.78 -4.15
N VAL A 200 -20.44 15.17 -5.00
CA VAL A 200 -19.97 14.39 -6.14
C VAL A 200 -20.70 14.80 -7.39
N ILE A 201 -19.93 15.18 -8.40
CA ILE A 201 -20.40 15.39 -9.77
C ILE A 201 -20.12 14.12 -10.56
N ASN A 202 -21.15 13.55 -11.19
CA ASN A 202 -20.99 12.44 -12.13
C ASN A 202 -21.20 12.99 -13.55
N THR A 203 -20.15 12.95 -14.36
CA THR A 203 -20.16 13.44 -15.75
C THR A 203 -20.04 12.30 -16.77
N GLY A 204 -20.79 11.22 -16.57
CA GLY A 204 -20.74 10.05 -17.44
C GLY A 204 -19.53 9.16 -17.20
N ASP A 205 -18.37 9.55 -17.69
CA ASP A 205 -17.12 8.75 -17.58
C ASP A 205 -16.24 9.14 -16.38
N GLU A 206 -16.41 10.35 -15.83
CA GLU A 206 -15.60 10.83 -14.71
C GLU A 206 -16.45 11.16 -13.49
N ARG A 207 -15.87 10.88 -12.33
CA ARG A 207 -16.40 11.22 -11.02
C ARG A 207 -15.49 12.28 -10.38
N ILE A 208 -16.03 13.49 -10.19
CA ILE A 208 -15.33 14.61 -9.58
C ILE A 208 -15.83 14.78 -8.15
N VAL A 209 -14.93 14.75 -7.19
CA VAL A 209 -15.23 14.96 -5.77
C VAL A 209 -14.96 16.40 -5.40
N ILE A 210 -15.96 17.08 -4.84
CA ILE A 210 -15.84 18.47 -4.35
C ILE A 210 -15.94 18.45 -2.83
N ALA A 211 -15.03 19.14 -2.16
CA ALA A 211 -15.05 19.32 -0.71
C ALA A 211 -15.30 20.77 -0.31
N ASP A 212 -16.20 20.99 0.64
CA ASP A 212 -16.27 22.22 1.39
C ASP A 212 -15.10 22.25 2.38
N ILE A 213 -14.28 23.28 2.31
CA ILE A 213 -13.13 23.49 3.22
C ILE A 213 -13.58 24.45 4.32
N PRO A 214 -14.16 23.97 5.44
CA PRO A 214 -14.59 24.80 6.52
C PRO A 214 -13.39 25.31 7.34
N GLY A 215 -13.46 26.53 7.85
CA GLY A 215 -12.56 27.00 8.91
C GLY A 215 -11.18 27.48 8.49
N LEU A 216 -10.96 27.84 7.22
CA LEU A 216 -9.73 28.52 6.79
C LEU A 216 -9.57 29.95 7.39
N ILE A 217 -10.62 30.53 7.99
CA ILE A 217 -10.74 31.98 8.16
C ILE A 217 -10.85 32.48 9.61
N GLU A 218 -11.12 31.65 10.61
CA GLU A 218 -11.13 32.12 12.01
C GLU A 218 -10.12 31.38 12.87
N GLY A 219 -8.92 31.94 12.98
CA GLY A 219 -7.90 31.47 13.94
C GLY A 219 -7.14 30.22 13.57
N ALA A 220 -7.04 29.89 12.29
CA ALA A 220 -6.27 28.72 11.81
C ALA A 220 -4.80 28.79 12.26
N HIS A 221 -4.23 29.97 12.39
CA HIS A 221 -2.86 30.19 12.85
C HIS A 221 -2.71 30.13 14.40
N GLU A 222 -3.80 30.20 15.17
CA GLU A 222 -3.77 30.12 16.64
C GLU A 222 -4.00 28.71 17.22
N ASN A 223 -3.92 27.64 16.44
CA ASN A 223 -4.19 26.24 16.85
C ASN A 223 -5.62 25.97 17.38
N LYS A 224 -6.57 26.85 17.12
CA LYS A 224 -7.97 26.69 17.52
C LYS A 224 -8.89 26.27 16.38
N GLY A 225 -8.36 26.18 15.15
CA GLY A 225 -9.07 25.77 13.94
C GLY A 225 -8.77 24.31 13.53
N LEU A 226 -9.21 23.94 12.34
CA LEU A 226 -8.99 22.65 11.70
C LEU A 226 -7.55 22.16 11.88
N GLY A 227 -7.40 20.96 12.42
CA GLY A 227 -6.09 20.38 12.66
C GLY A 227 -5.26 20.32 11.37
N LEU A 228 -3.94 20.52 11.52
CA LEU A 228 -2.93 20.40 10.45
C LEU A 228 -3.12 19.17 9.54
N GLU A 229 -3.77 18.14 10.04
CA GLU A 229 -4.07 16.91 9.29
C GLU A 229 -5.15 17.09 8.23
N PHE A 230 -6.19 17.89 8.46
CA PHE A 230 -7.23 18.14 7.45
C PHE A 230 -6.69 18.91 6.25
N LEU A 231 -5.80 19.83 6.50
CA LEU A 231 -5.22 20.67 5.43
C LEU A 231 -4.23 19.89 4.56
N ARG A 232 -3.60 18.83 5.08
CA ARG A 232 -2.88 17.86 4.25
C ARG A 232 -3.79 17.14 3.25
N HIS A 233 -5.10 17.10 3.49
CA HIS A 233 -6.08 16.50 2.56
C HIS A 233 -6.46 17.48 1.44
N VAL A 234 -6.37 18.77 1.71
CA VAL A 234 -6.52 19.84 0.71
C VAL A 234 -5.31 19.92 -0.22
N ASP A 235 -4.14 19.46 0.23
CA ASP A 235 -2.89 19.43 -0.54
C ASP A 235 -2.97 18.66 -1.88
N ARG A 236 -4.04 17.97 -2.14
CA ARG A 236 -4.24 17.20 -3.38
C ARG A 236 -5.36 17.72 -4.27
N THR A 237 -6.02 18.82 -3.91
CA THR A 237 -7.03 19.42 -4.79
C THR A 237 -6.36 19.97 -6.05
N ARG A 238 -6.97 19.68 -7.20
CA ARG A 238 -6.49 20.18 -8.51
C ARG A 238 -6.90 21.62 -8.75
N LEU A 239 -8.06 22.02 -8.18
CA LEU A 239 -8.70 23.30 -8.40
C LEU A 239 -9.29 23.81 -7.10
N LEU A 240 -9.14 25.10 -6.87
CA LEU A 240 -9.88 25.79 -5.82
C LEU A 240 -10.97 26.68 -6.42
N ILE A 241 -12.14 26.69 -5.82
CA ILE A 241 -13.22 27.61 -6.14
C ILE A 241 -13.36 28.58 -4.98
N HIS A 242 -12.99 29.83 -5.21
CA HIS A 242 -13.15 30.87 -4.21
C HIS A 242 -14.57 31.42 -4.30
N VAL A 243 -15.39 31.10 -3.31
CA VAL A 243 -16.79 31.52 -3.24
C VAL A 243 -16.90 32.84 -2.48
N LEU A 244 -17.51 33.84 -3.12
CA LEU A 244 -17.82 35.15 -2.56
C LEU A 244 -19.33 35.32 -2.43
N SER A 245 -19.81 36.07 -1.42
CA SER A 245 -21.21 36.50 -1.33
C SER A 245 -21.41 37.79 -2.07
N LEU A 246 -22.37 37.86 -2.96
CA LEU A 246 -22.77 39.11 -3.65
C LEU A 246 -23.89 39.86 -2.90
N GLU A 247 -24.37 39.31 -1.77
CA GLU A 247 -25.49 39.84 -0.98
C GLU A 247 -25.40 41.33 -0.63
N SER A 248 -24.18 41.80 -0.33
CA SER A 248 -23.97 43.22 0.02
C SER A 248 -24.24 44.19 -1.14
N GLY A 249 -24.10 43.75 -2.38
CA GLY A 249 -24.16 44.61 -3.56
C GLY A 249 -23.04 45.64 -3.65
N ASP A 250 -22.09 45.63 -2.70
CA ASP A 250 -21.00 46.61 -2.61
C ASP A 250 -19.70 45.99 -3.16
N PHE A 251 -19.16 46.59 -4.22
CA PHE A 251 -17.95 46.16 -4.89
C PHE A 251 -16.74 46.10 -3.94
N ASP A 252 -16.54 47.18 -3.14
CA ASP A 252 -15.36 47.26 -2.28
C ASP A 252 -15.38 46.22 -1.16
N ALA A 253 -16.55 45.96 -0.56
CA ALA A 253 -16.72 44.93 0.45
C ALA A 253 -16.45 43.54 -0.11
N ILE A 254 -16.93 43.24 -1.33
CA ILE A 254 -16.71 41.93 -1.97
C ILE A 254 -15.22 41.70 -2.30
N VAL A 255 -14.54 42.75 -2.74
CA VAL A 255 -13.09 42.70 -3.00
C VAL A 255 -12.29 42.54 -1.71
N GLU A 256 -12.69 43.21 -0.63
CA GLU A 256 -12.06 43.06 0.69
C GLU A 256 -12.20 41.61 1.19
N ASP A 257 -13.37 41.00 1.09
CA ASP A 257 -13.62 39.62 1.42
C ASP A 257 -12.70 38.67 0.63
N PHE A 258 -12.51 38.92 -0.66
CA PHE A 258 -11.58 38.17 -1.49
C PHE A 258 -10.14 38.26 -0.98
N GLU A 259 -9.65 39.45 -0.71
CA GLU A 259 -8.26 39.65 -0.27
C GLU A 259 -8.01 39.08 1.13
N VAL A 260 -8.99 39.13 2.03
CA VAL A 260 -8.91 38.51 3.36
C VAL A 260 -8.66 37.03 3.24
N VAL A 261 -9.48 36.31 2.46
CA VAL A 261 -9.34 34.87 2.27
C VAL A 261 -7.98 34.52 1.64
N ARG A 262 -7.56 35.28 0.61
CA ARG A 262 -6.26 35.03 -0.06
C ARG A 262 -5.08 35.26 0.88
N SER A 263 -5.17 36.30 1.73
CA SER A 263 -4.15 36.59 2.74
C SER A 263 -4.02 35.46 3.76
N GLU A 264 -5.14 34.87 4.19
CA GLU A 264 -5.12 33.76 5.13
C GLU A 264 -4.58 32.49 4.51
N MET A 265 -4.96 32.17 3.27
CA MET A 265 -4.40 31.05 2.54
C MET A 265 -2.87 31.14 2.43
N ARG A 266 -2.33 32.31 2.10
CA ARG A 266 -0.88 32.55 2.04
C ARG A 266 -0.16 32.37 3.35
N LYS A 267 -0.78 32.85 4.45
CA LYS A 267 -0.20 32.67 5.79
C LYS A 267 -0.15 31.23 6.22
N TYR A 268 -1.13 30.46 5.73
CA TYR A 268 -1.26 29.07 6.07
C TYR A 268 -0.29 28.20 5.28
N ASP A 269 -0.35 28.25 3.95
CA ASP A 269 0.51 27.52 3.03
C ASP A 269 0.70 28.32 1.73
N PRO A 270 1.92 28.78 1.44
CA PRO A 270 2.22 29.47 0.19
C PRO A 270 1.89 28.65 -1.07
N GLU A 271 2.07 27.32 -1.02
CA GLU A 271 1.77 26.42 -2.15
C GLU A 271 0.26 26.37 -2.47
N LEU A 272 -0.58 26.53 -1.44
CA LEU A 272 -2.03 26.57 -1.61
C LEU A 272 -2.49 27.84 -2.35
N ASP A 273 -1.80 28.98 -2.17
CA ASP A 273 -2.08 30.22 -2.86
C ASP A 273 -1.67 30.20 -4.35
N GLU A 274 -0.68 29.36 -4.71
CA GLU A 274 -0.21 29.21 -6.09
C GLU A 274 -1.09 28.25 -6.93
N ARG A 275 -2.00 27.53 -6.30
CA ARG A 275 -2.86 26.58 -7.02
C ARG A 275 -3.81 27.25 -7.98
N PRO A 276 -4.16 26.58 -9.09
CA PRO A 276 -5.18 27.05 -9.99
C PRO A 276 -6.49 27.32 -9.25
N PHE A 277 -7.07 28.47 -9.48
CA PHE A 277 -8.36 28.81 -8.89
C PHE A 277 -9.19 29.70 -9.82
N PHE A 278 -10.49 29.72 -9.58
CA PHE A 278 -11.38 30.75 -10.11
C PHE A 278 -12.35 31.23 -9.04
N VAL A 279 -12.99 32.36 -9.30
CA VAL A 279 -13.89 33.03 -8.36
C VAL A 279 -15.35 32.83 -8.78
N ALA A 280 -16.18 32.40 -7.82
CA ALA A 280 -17.62 32.24 -7.98
C ALA A 280 -18.36 33.18 -7.03
N GLY A 281 -19.03 34.21 -7.59
CA GLY A 281 -19.92 35.08 -6.84
C GLY A 281 -21.30 34.42 -6.67
N ASN A 282 -21.63 34.04 -5.44
CA ASN A 282 -22.89 33.40 -5.06
C ASN A 282 -23.89 34.42 -4.48
N LYS A 283 -25.14 34.01 -4.34
CA LYS A 283 -26.28 34.80 -3.86
C LYS A 283 -26.64 35.96 -4.79
N LEU A 284 -26.52 35.71 -6.10
CA LEU A 284 -26.93 36.71 -7.10
C LEU A 284 -28.40 37.10 -6.96
N ASP A 285 -29.26 36.19 -6.48
CA ASP A 285 -30.66 36.34 -6.20
C ASP A 285 -31.00 37.36 -5.09
N GLU A 286 -30.03 37.65 -4.22
CA GLU A 286 -30.19 38.65 -3.14
C GLU A 286 -29.83 40.07 -3.60
N VAL A 287 -29.20 40.23 -4.77
CA VAL A 287 -28.86 41.53 -5.37
C VAL A 287 -30.03 42.07 -6.17
N PRO A 288 -30.50 43.32 -5.97
CA PRO A 288 -31.58 43.89 -6.79
C PRO A 288 -31.18 43.87 -8.28
N GLU A 289 -32.14 43.49 -9.13
CA GLU A 289 -31.92 43.29 -10.58
C GLU A 289 -31.30 44.52 -11.29
N GLU A 290 -31.60 45.72 -10.79
CA GLU A 290 -31.09 46.96 -11.34
C GLU A 290 -29.57 47.09 -11.20
N PHE A 291 -28.97 46.52 -10.13
CA PHE A 291 -27.53 46.62 -9.83
C PHE A 291 -26.72 45.43 -10.34
N VAL A 292 -27.37 44.34 -10.64
CA VAL A 292 -26.68 43.09 -11.10
C VAL A 292 -25.77 43.35 -12.30
N PRO A 293 -26.17 44.04 -13.39
CA PRO A 293 -25.30 44.21 -14.56
C PRO A 293 -24.07 45.04 -14.24
N GLU A 294 -24.21 46.12 -13.47
CA GLU A 294 -23.12 47.01 -13.12
C GLU A 294 -22.11 46.33 -12.19
N LEU A 295 -22.58 45.69 -11.11
CA LEU A 295 -21.74 44.96 -10.16
C LEU A 295 -20.99 43.81 -10.84
N THR A 296 -21.69 43.04 -11.67
CA THR A 296 -21.08 41.90 -12.39
C THR A 296 -19.99 42.41 -13.36
N ALA A 297 -20.21 43.51 -14.06
CA ALA A 297 -19.23 44.07 -14.98
C ALA A 297 -17.99 44.62 -14.22
N GLN A 298 -18.19 45.29 -13.09
CA GLN A 298 -17.07 45.80 -12.24
C GLN A 298 -16.22 44.66 -11.68
N LEU A 299 -16.85 43.60 -11.16
CA LEU A 299 -16.16 42.42 -10.64
C LEU A 299 -15.44 41.68 -11.77
N ALA A 300 -16.08 41.50 -12.93
CA ALA A 300 -15.44 40.82 -14.08
C ALA A 300 -14.18 41.57 -14.53
N ASP A 301 -14.23 42.91 -14.67
CA ASP A 301 -13.07 43.73 -15.03
C ASP A 301 -11.95 43.66 -13.99
N TYR A 302 -12.33 43.65 -12.70
CA TYR A 302 -11.35 43.51 -11.60
C TYR A 302 -10.61 42.18 -11.64
N PHE A 303 -11.34 41.05 -11.76
CA PHE A 303 -10.72 39.74 -11.80
C PHE A 303 -9.98 39.47 -13.11
N GLU A 304 -10.46 39.98 -14.25
CA GLU A 304 -9.75 39.90 -15.52
C GLU A 304 -8.39 40.62 -15.45
N LYS A 305 -8.30 41.78 -14.84
CA LYS A 305 -7.04 42.52 -14.60
C LYS A 305 -6.07 41.73 -13.72
N LYS A 306 -6.58 40.87 -12.81
CA LYS A 306 -5.78 39.97 -12.00
C LYS A 306 -5.46 38.63 -12.70
N GLY A 307 -5.96 38.39 -13.92
CA GLY A 307 -5.80 37.15 -14.64
C GLY A 307 -6.60 35.98 -14.06
N VAL A 308 -7.64 36.26 -13.28
CA VAL A 308 -8.48 35.28 -12.59
C VAL A 308 -9.83 35.16 -13.29
N SER A 309 -10.29 33.94 -13.56
CA SER A 309 -11.61 33.71 -14.12
C SER A 309 -12.68 33.95 -13.05
N PHE A 310 -13.73 34.70 -13.43
CA PHE A 310 -14.87 35.03 -12.57
C PHE A 310 -16.17 34.52 -13.17
N MET A 311 -17.13 34.14 -12.33
CA MET A 311 -18.51 33.84 -12.71
C MET A 311 -19.46 34.18 -11.58
N THR A 312 -20.72 34.44 -11.92
CA THR A 312 -21.80 34.63 -10.97
C THR A 312 -22.74 33.44 -10.97
N LEU A 313 -23.33 33.17 -9.82
CA LEU A 313 -24.31 32.09 -9.64
C LEU A 313 -25.25 32.38 -8.47
N SER A 314 -26.33 31.64 -8.42
CA SER A 314 -27.20 31.50 -7.25
C SER A 314 -27.40 30.03 -6.94
N ALA A 315 -26.91 29.61 -5.76
CA ALA A 315 -27.15 28.26 -5.30
C ALA A 315 -28.63 27.98 -4.93
N LEU A 316 -29.39 29.02 -4.64
CA LEU A 316 -30.82 28.93 -4.29
C LEU A 316 -31.71 28.74 -5.51
N THR A 317 -31.47 29.53 -6.57
CA THR A 317 -32.24 29.44 -7.83
C THR A 317 -31.63 28.48 -8.84
N GLU A 318 -30.47 27.91 -8.52
CA GLU A 318 -29.67 27.04 -9.41
C GLU A 318 -29.16 27.73 -10.68
N GLU A 319 -29.29 29.07 -10.77
CA GLU A 319 -28.76 29.86 -11.87
C GLU A 319 -27.21 29.82 -11.86
N GLY A 320 -26.59 29.58 -13.01
CA GLY A 320 -25.13 29.46 -13.13
C GLY A 320 -24.55 28.11 -12.70
N ILE A 321 -25.30 27.27 -11.98
CA ILE A 321 -24.82 25.94 -11.54
C ILE A 321 -24.42 25.02 -12.71
N PRO A 322 -25.21 24.89 -13.80
CA PRO A 322 -24.80 24.07 -14.94
C PRO A 322 -23.49 24.54 -15.60
N GLU A 323 -23.24 25.87 -15.63
CA GLU A 323 -22.01 26.44 -16.16
C GLU A 323 -20.82 26.17 -15.23
N LEU A 324 -21.03 26.23 -13.91
CA LEU A 324 -20.04 25.86 -12.90
C LEU A 324 -19.61 24.40 -13.10
N VAL A 325 -20.56 23.47 -13.24
CA VAL A 325 -20.27 22.05 -13.50
C VAL A 325 -19.44 21.86 -14.77
N LYS A 326 -19.80 22.55 -15.87
CA LYS A 326 -19.02 22.47 -17.12
C LYS A 326 -17.60 22.99 -16.97
N ARG A 327 -17.39 24.11 -16.24
CA ARG A 327 -16.05 24.67 -16.01
C ARG A 327 -15.20 23.72 -15.18
N VAL A 328 -15.79 23.18 -14.11
CA VAL A 328 -15.09 22.19 -13.25
C VAL A 328 -14.70 20.97 -14.05
N THR A 329 -15.63 20.38 -14.83
CA THR A 329 -15.35 19.19 -15.63
C THR A 329 -14.27 19.46 -16.68
N LYS A 330 -14.33 20.59 -17.38
CA LYS A 330 -13.30 20.95 -18.36
C LYS A 330 -11.95 21.12 -17.68
N PHE A 331 -11.90 21.82 -16.56
CA PHE A 331 -10.65 22.05 -15.84
C PHE A 331 -10.01 20.75 -15.36
N THR A 332 -10.79 19.84 -14.78
CA THR A 332 -10.28 18.55 -14.30
C THR A 332 -9.80 17.65 -15.44
N ALA A 333 -10.41 17.73 -16.61
CA ALA A 333 -9.95 17.02 -17.81
C ALA A 333 -8.61 17.59 -18.35
N ASP A 334 -8.46 18.92 -18.35
CA ASP A 334 -7.24 19.60 -18.84
C ASP A 334 -6.06 19.48 -17.85
N HIS A 335 -6.34 19.21 -16.57
CA HIS A 335 -5.34 19.11 -15.51
C HIS A 335 -5.45 17.75 -14.82
N PRO A 336 -4.76 16.72 -15.32
CA PRO A 336 -4.73 15.41 -14.69
C PRO A 336 -4.20 15.51 -13.26
N ARG A 337 -4.55 14.54 -12.43
CA ARG A 337 -4.13 14.51 -11.01
C ARG A 337 -2.61 14.66 -10.93
N PRO A 338 -2.07 15.54 -10.06
CA PRO A 338 -0.64 15.60 -9.84
C PRO A 338 -0.16 14.21 -9.41
N GLU A 339 0.88 13.71 -10.05
CA GLU A 339 1.55 12.49 -9.62
C GLU A 339 1.88 12.64 -8.13
N SER A 340 1.43 11.70 -7.31
CA SER A 340 1.62 11.79 -5.88
C SER A 340 3.10 11.95 -5.57
N SER A 341 3.46 12.99 -4.81
CA SER A 341 4.83 13.22 -4.33
C SER A 341 5.31 12.18 -3.31
N VAL A 342 4.42 11.31 -2.85
CA VAL A 342 4.83 10.04 -2.26
C VAL A 342 5.49 9.30 -3.41
N ARG A 343 6.82 9.31 -3.44
CA ARG A 343 7.54 8.37 -4.28
C ARG A 343 6.89 7.03 -4.02
N LEU A 344 5.99 6.66 -4.93
CA LEU A 344 5.68 5.28 -5.14
C LEU A 344 7.04 4.60 -5.18
N TYR A 345 7.40 3.94 -4.12
CA TYR A 345 8.07 2.71 -4.34
C TYR A 345 6.99 1.87 -5.04
N ALA A 346 6.68 2.28 -6.32
CA ALA A 346 6.19 1.33 -7.26
C ALA A 346 7.03 0.12 -6.94
N LEU A 347 6.39 -0.91 -6.52
CA LEU A 347 6.89 -2.22 -6.77
C LEU A 347 6.87 -2.41 -8.31
N GLU A 348 7.69 -1.62 -9.04
CA GLU A 348 8.61 -2.27 -9.92
C GLU A 348 9.00 -3.43 -9.06
N GLU A 349 8.61 -4.65 -9.45
CA GLU A 349 9.15 -5.85 -8.89
C GLU A 349 10.46 -5.46 -8.24
N LYS A 350 10.43 -5.16 -6.89
CA LYS A 350 11.68 -5.15 -6.20
C LYS A 350 12.09 -6.58 -6.42
N PRO A 351 12.97 -6.84 -7.38
CA PRO A 351 13.63 -8.10 -7.37
C PRO A 351 14.09 -8.19 -5.93
N LEU A 352 14.01 -9.32 -5.31
CA LEU A 352 14.57 -9.59 -3.98
C LEU A 352 15.94 -8.95 -3.73
N GLU A 353 16.51 -8.31 -4.74
CA GLU A 353 17.74 -7.52 -4.82
C GLU A 353 17.70 -6.11 -4.23
N LYS A 354 16.54 -5.46 -4.02
CA LYS A 354 16.49 -4.10 -3.43
C LYS A 354 16.06 -4.04 -1.97
N MET A 355 15.79 -5.13 -1.30
CA MET A 355 16.10 -5.17 0.13
C MET A 355 17.61 -4.94 0.28
N PRO A 356 18.05 -4.00 1.14
CA PRO A 356 19.45 -3.62 1.20
C PRO A 356 20.29 -4.87 1.38
N ASN A 357 20.92 -5.33 0.30
CA ASN A 357 22.03 -6.29 0.21
C ASN A 357 22.04 -7.48 1.21
N ARG A 358 20.86 -7.97 1.70
CA ARG A 358 20.83 -9.15 2.57
C ARG A 358 21.49 -10.37 1.93
N LYS A 359 21.45 -10.52 0.59
CA LYS A 359 22.18 -11.59 -0.13
C LYS A 359 23.71 -11.42 -0.12
N ARG A 360 24.23 -10.21 0.10
CA ARG A 360 25.67 -9.89 0.19
C ARG A 360 26.13 -9.53 1.60
N MET A 361 25.24 -9.52 2.58
CA MET A 361 25.64 -9.26 3.96
C MET A 361 26.59 -10.36 4.44
N LYS A 362 27.73 -9.96 5.02
CA LYS A 362 28.59 -10.86 5.77
C LYS A 362 27.78 -11.44 6.92
N ILE A 363 28.10 -12.68 7.30
CA ILE A 363 27.50 -13.30 8.47
C ILE A 363 27.78 -12.41 9.68
N GLN A 364 26.72 -12.12 10.43
CA GLN A 364 26.82 -11.37 11.69
C GLN A 364 26.50 -12.32 12.84
N ILE A 365 27.35 -12.32 13.84
CA ILE A 365 27.13 -13.06 15.08
C ILE A 365 26.87 -12.03 16.18
N ILE A 366 25.75 -12.17 16.88
CA ILE A 366 25.34 -11.29 17.96
C ILE A 366 25.21 -12.13 19.22
N SER A 367 25.94 -11.75 20.29
CA SER A 367 25.73 -12.36 21.62
C SER A 367 24.40 -11.93 22.21
N MET A 368 23.65 -12.88 22.79
CA MET A 368 22.32 -12.64 23.35
C MET A 368 22.40 -12.32 24.86
N HIS A 369 21.53 -11.39 25.32
CA HIS A 369 21.36 -11.17 26.76
C HIS A 369 20.74 -12.42 27.40
N GLY A 370 21.51 -13.17 28.17
CA GLY A 370 21.10 -14.43 28.78
C GLY A 370 21.95 -15.64 28.37
N GLY A 371 22.97 -15.43 27.54
CA GLY A 371 23.87 -16.45 27.02
C GLY A 371 23.46 -16.98 25.66
N GLY A 372 24.45 -17.41 24.89
CA GLY A 372 24.27 -17.90 23.53
C GLY A 372 24.46 -16.84 22.44
N TYR A 373 24.33 -17.27 21.20
CA TYR A 373 24.64 -16.48 20.02
C TYR A 373 23.51 -16.51 18.99
N ARG A 374 23.30 -15.42 18.26
CA ARG A 374 22.40 -15.36 17.10
C ARG A 374 23.20 -15.13 15.83
N VAL A 375 22.99 -16.00 14.86
CA VAL A 375 23.61 -15.90 13.53
C VAL A 375 22.62 -15.27 12.57
N LEU A 376 22.96 -14.12 12.03
CA LEU A 376 22.16 -13.40 11.03
C LEU A 376 22.78 -13.60 9.66
N HIS A 377 22.10 -14.36 8.80
CA HIS A 377 22.47 -14.54 7.39
C HIS A 377 21.30 -15.10 6.61
N TYR A 378 20.84 -14.37 5.59
CA TYR A 378 19.65 -14.67 4.82
C TYR A 378 19.58 -16.13 4.31
N LYS A 379 20.67 -16.65 3.71
CA LYS A 379 20.67 -18.01 3.15
C LYS A 379 20.61 -19.09 4.24
N LEU A 380 21.20 -18.86 5.40
CA LEU A 380 21.14 -19.79 6.53
C LEU A 380 19.74 -19.81 7.15
N GLU A 381 19.13 -18.64 7.34
CA GLU A 381 17.76 -18.52 7.83
C GLU A 381 16.77 -19.22 6.89
N LYS A 382 16.90 -19.01 5.58
CA LYS A 382 16.09 -19.71 4.57
C LYS A 382 16.33 -21.22 4.52
N ALA A 383 17.57 -21.67 4.73
CA ALA A 383 17.86 -23.10 4.83
C ALA A 383 17.19 -23.74 6.06
N VAL A 384 17.17 -23.03 7.19
CA VAL A 384 16.47 -23.48 8.41
C VAL A 384 14.96 -23.59 8.18
N GLU A 385 14.36 -22.70 7.40
CA GLU A 385 12.94 -22.80 7.04
C GLU A 385 12.62 -24.00 6.16
N ARG A 386 13.54 -24.36 5.23
CA ARG A 386 13.32 -25.42 4.23
C ARG A 386 13.69 -26.82 4.70
N TYR A 387 14.64 -26.94 5.64
CA TYR A 387 15.15 -28.25 6.03
C TYR A 387 14.33 -28.85 7.18
N ASP A 388 13.93 -30.08 6.98
CA ASP A 388 13.33 -30.90 8.02
C ASP A 388 14.44 -31.63 8.78
N PHE A 389 14.75 -31.11 9.95
CA PHE A 389 15.81 -31.65 10.82
C PHE A 389 15.48 -32.99 11.48
N SER A 390 14.29 -33.57 11.23
CA SER A 390 13.99 -34.95 11.56
C SER A 390 14.62 -35.95 10.58
N GLN A 391 15.12 -35.45 9.43
CA GLN A 391 15.74 -36.26 8.37
C GLN A 391 17.26 -36.10 8.46
N GLU A 392 17.97 -37.22 8.66
CA GLU A 392 19.44 -37.22 8.83
C GLU A 392 20.18 -36.55 7.64
N GLU A 393 19.71 -36.82 6.40
CA GLU A 393 20.30 -36.21 5.21
C GLU A 393 20.17 -34.66 5.21
N ASN A 394 19.08 -34.10 5.72
CA ASN A 394 18.92 -32.66 5.84
C ASN A 394 19.83 -32.06 6.92
N VAL A 395 20.06 -32.78 8.02
CA VAL A 395 21.02 -32.37 9.04
C VAL A 395 22.42 -32.32 8.45
N ALA A 396 22.85 -33.37 7.74
CA ALA A 396 24.17 -33.41 7.07
C ALA A 396 24.33 -32.27 6.04
N ARG A 397 23.30 -31.98 5.26
CA ARG A 397 23.30 -30.86 4.31
C ARG A 397 23.41 -29.50 5.02
N PHE A 398 22.72 -29.31 6.13
CA PHE A 398 22.80 -28.09 6.90
C PHE A 398 24.19 -27.90 7.53
N THR A 399 24.77 -28.94 8.10
CA THR A 399 26.14 -28.92 8.63
C THR A 399 27.15 -28.56 7.52
N LYS A 400 27.02 -29.16 6.33
CA LYS A 400 27.85 -28.81 5.17
C LYS A 400 27.69 -27.33 4.76
N LEU A 401 26.47 -26.79 4.85
CA LEU A 401 26.19 -25.38 4.60
C LEU A 401 26.87 -24.47 5.64
N LEU A 402 26.79 -24.82 6.93
CA LEU A 402 27.46 -24.07 8.02
C LEU A 402 28.97 -24.01 7.80
N ARG A 403 29.61 -25.14 7.43
CA ARG A 403 31.03 -25.20 7.09
C ARG A 403 31.40 -24.33 5.90
N ARG A 404 30.60 -24.39 4.79
CA ARG A 404 30.83 -23.56 3.60
C ARG A 404 30.82 -22.07 3.94
N TYR A 405 30.04 -21.67 4.90
CA TYR A 405 29.94 -20.28 5.38
C TYR A 405 30.88 -20.00 6.55
N LYS A 406 31.71 -20.96 6.98
CA LYS A 406 32.63 -20.82 8.10
C LYS A 406 32.00 -20.32 9.40
N VAL A 407 30.72 -20.74 9.63
CA VAL A 407 29.94 -20.27 10.79
C VAL A 407 30.60 -20.73 12.10
N GLU A 408 31.17 -21.93 12.13
CA GLU A 408 31.85 -22.49 13.29
C GLU A 408 33.07 -21.65 13.67
N GLU A 409 33.94 -21.32 12.71
CA GLU A 409 35.12 -20.45 12.93
C GLU A 409 34.71 -19.06 13.46
N LEU A 410 33.59 -18.51 12.94
CA LEU A 410 33.09 -17.21 13.36
C LEU A 410 32.48 -17.25 14.76
N LEU A 411 31.81 -18.34 15.15
CA LEU A 411 31.28 -18.54 16.49
C LEU A 411 32.38 -18.68 17.50
N GLU A 412 33.44 -19.48 17.22
CA GLU A 412 34.62 -19.60 18.06
C GLU A 412 35.32 -18.24 18.23
N ALA A 413 35.50 -17.48 17.14
CA ALA A 413 36.09 -16.14 17.20
C ALA A 413 35.21 -15.16 18.03
N ALA A 414 33.91 -15.38 18.11
CA ALA A 414 33.01 -14.63 18.97
C ALA A 414 33.01 -15.11 20.44
N GLY A 415 33.73 -16.20 20.75
CA GLY A 415 33.86 -16.75 22.09
C GLY A 415 32.88 -17.85 22.45
N ALA A 416 32.20 -18.44 21.47
CA ALA A 416 31.26 -19.54 21.71
C ALA A 416 31.99 -20.80 22.22
N GLN A 417 31.38 -21.48 23.18
CA GLN A 417 31.88 -22.73 23.77
C GLN A 417 31.00 -23.91 23.41
N PRO A 418 31.54 -25.15 23.38
CA PRO A 418 30.76 -26.35 23.16
C PRO A 418 29.57 -26.42 24.14
N GLY A 419 28.37 -26.58 23.61
CA GLY A 419 27.11 -26.58 24.39
C GLY A 419 26.34 -25.25 24.39
N ASP A 420 26.95 -24.16 23.93
CA ASP A 420 26.27 -22.86 23.84
C ASP A 420 25.10 -22.91 22.87
N LEU A 421 24.07 -22.13 23.19
CA LEU A 421 22.89 -22.01 22.36
C LEU A 421 23.15 -21.08 21.17
N VAL A 422 22.89 -21.57 19.94
CA VAL A 422 23.03 -20.80 18.70
C VAL A 422 21.69 -20.74 17.99
N SER A 423 21.14 -19.55 17.88
CA SER A 423 19.89 -19.30 17.15
C SER A 423 20.15 -18.91 15.70
N ILE A 424 19.51 -19.61 14.76
CA ILE A 424 19.52 -19.30 13.32
C ILE A 424 18.08 -19.24 12.83
N GLY A 425 17.62 -18.05 12.42
CA GLY A 425 16.22 -17.82 12.11
C GLY A 425 15.32 -18.09 13.32
N TYR A 426 14.41 -19.03 13.19
CA TYR A 426 13.44 -19.40 14.23
C TYR A 426 13.82 -20.67 15.04
N LYS A 427 14.98 -21.27 14.75
CA LYS A 427 15.46 -22.49 15.42
C LYS A 427 16.72 -22.25 16.23
N ASP A 428 16.81 -22.99 17.32
CA ASP A 428 17.93 -23.01 18.22
C ASP A 428 18.69 -24.33 18.07
N PHE A 429 19.99 -24.26 18.08
CA PHE A 429 20.95 -25.37 17.96
C PHE A 429 21.95 -25.28 19.08
N ASN A 430 22.46 -26.41 19.57
CA ASN A 430 23.61 -26.42 20.45
C ASN A 430 24.91 -26.45 19.63
N PHE A 431 25.84 -25.59 19.98
CA PHE A 431 27.14 -25.52 19.31
C PHE A 431 28.08 -26.66 19.75
N TYR A 432 28.48 -27.48 18.78
CA TYR A 432 29.49 -28.53 18.97
C TYR A 432 30.41 -28.56 17.77
N PRO A 433 31.61 -27.94 17.84
CA PRO A 433 32.49 -27.75 16.68
C PRO A 433 33.05 -29.06 16.11
N ASP A 434 33.09 -30.14 16.91
CA ASP A 434 33.66 -31.44 16.51
C ASP A 434 32.61 -32.49 16.17
N TYR A 435 31.31 -32.11 16.14
CA TYR A 435 30.24 -33.05 15.82
C TYR A 435 30.05 -33.15 14.31
N TYR A 436 30.65 -34.21 13.71
CA TYR A 436 30.48 -34.54 12.30
C TYR A 436 29.75 -35.87 12.16
N PRO A 437 28.54 -35.93 11.62
CA PRO A 437 27.98 -37.20 11.18
C PRO A 437 28.89 -37.78 10.10
N GLU A 438 29.24 -39.08 10.22
CA GLU A 438 30.16 -39.79 9.32
C GLU A 438 29.82 -39.51 7.85
N GLU A 439 30.87 -39.14 7.08
CA GLU A 439 30.72 -38.80 5.67
C GLU A 439 30.39 -40.06 4.85
N THR A 440 29.17 -40.18 4.38
CA THR A 440 28.75 -41.22 3.44
C THR A 440 28.34 -40.70 2.05
N TYR A 441 28.66 -39.42 1.76
CA TYR A 441 28.18 -38.83 0.51
C TYR A 441 29.30 -38.09 -0.23
N ASP A 442 29.52 -38.51 -1.48
CA ASP A 442 30.53 -38.01 -2.40
C ASP A 442 30.42 -36.48 -2.67
N GLU A 443 31.55 -35.87 -2.90
CA GLU A 443 31.72 -34.45 -3.21
C GLU A 443 31.18 -34.14 -4.62
N GLU A 444 29.92 -33.69 -4.73
CA GLU A 444 29.51 -32.94 -5.90
C GLU A 444 28.98 -31.57 -5.50
N PRO A 445 29.27 -30.52 -6.27
CA PRO A 445 28.74 -29.19 -5.99
C PRO A 445 27.22 -29.25 -6.12
N GLU A 446 26.51 -28.79 -5.08
CA GLU A 446 25.07 -28.51 -5.24
C GLU A 446 24.94 -27.50 -6.39
N PRO A 447 23.96 -27.70 -7.29
CA PRO A 447 23.71 -26.70 -8.31
C PRO A 447 23.53 -25.34 -7.63
N GLU A 448 24.27 -24.37 -8.11
CA GLU A 448 24.05 -22.98 -7.72
C GLU A 448 22.55 -22.75 -7.75
N LEU A 449 22.03 -22.06 -6.75
CA LEU A 449 20.65 -21.60 -6.76
C LEU A 449 20.54 -20.66 -7.97
N GLU A 450 20.31 -21.28 -9.15
CA GLU A 450 20.10 -20.54 -10.40
C GLU A 450 19.06 -19.47 -10.14
N GLU A 451 19.42 -18.30 -10.51
CA GLU A 451 18.48 -17.19 -10.68
C GLU A 451 17.50 -17.64 -11.78
N PHE A 452 16.34 -18.14 -11.37
CA PHE A 452 15.25 -18.26 -12.32
C PHE A 452 14.83 -16.84 -12.66
N GLU A 453 15.24 -16.39 -13.85
CA GLU A 453 14.51 -15.38 -14.59
C GLU A 453 13.06 -15.87 -14.68
N ASP A 454 12.12 -15.10 -14.16
CA ASP A 454 10.70 -15.26 -14.45
C ASP A 454 10.55 -15.11 -15.97
N GLY A 455 10.53 -16.22 -16.66
CA GLY A 455 10.14 -16.24 -18.06
C GLY A 455 8.68 -15.78 -18.15
N GLY A 456 8.49 -14.51 -18.45
CA GLY A 456 7.24 -14.02 -18.99
C GLY A 456 7.01 -14.75 -20.31
N GLU A 457 6.13 -15.72 -20.31
CA GLU A 457 5.52 -16.20 -21.54
C GLU A 457 4.67 -15.06 -22.08
N GLU A 458 5.21 -14.35 -23.06
CA GLU A 458 4.41 -13.55 -23.99
C GLU A 458 3.57 -14.58 -24.77
N ASP A 459 2.30 -14.69 -24.42
CA ASP A 459 1.31 -15.32 -25.29
C ASP A 459 1.15 -14.47 -26.57
N GLU A 460 1.94 -14.78 -27.59
CA GLU A 460 1.62 -14.45 -28.99
C GLU A 460 0.51 -15.42 -29.42
N ASP A 461 -0.73 -14.97 -29.37
CA ASP A 461 -1.83 -15.58 -30.10
C ASP A 461 -2.20 -14.70 -31.31
N GLU A 462 -2.09 -15.32 -32.50
CA GLU A 462 -2.66 -14.89 -33.79
C GLU A 462 -4.20 -14.75 -33.78
#